data_9d20fa353e413f93302dd130c3ea3acd
#
_entry.id   9d20fa353e413f93302dd130c3ea3acd
#
_cell.length_a   1.000
_cell.length_b   1.000
_cell.length_c   1.000
_cell.angle_alpha   90.00
_cell.angle_beta   90.00
_cell.angle_gamma   90.00
#
_symmetry.space_group_name_H-M   'P 1'
#
loop_
_entity.id
_entity.type
_entity.pdbx_description
1 polymer ?
#
loop_
_entity_poly.entity_id
_entity_poly.type
_entity_poly.pdbx_seq_one_letter_code
_entity_poly.pdbx_strand_id
1 'polypeptide(L)'
;VHGMAQRGGSVVTFVRYGDLVSEPIVEEGQADVLIAFERLEALRYAHFLKKDGVIIVNDQRIDPITVVTGAAQYPEQIIETLKENHNVIAVDAMAEAKKLGNPKVFNTIIIGVAAKRMDFEKEKWLEVIEQTVPPKTVEINKAAFEAGYAI
;
A
#
# COMPACT_ATOMS: atom_id res chain seq x y z
N VAL A 1 -11.90 -4.05 -8.40
CA VAL A 1 -11.67 -3.33 -9.69
C VAL A 1 -10.27 -2.76 -9.69
N HIS A 2 -9.56 -2.91 -10.79
CA HIS A 2 -8.22 -2.35 -10.97
C HIS A 2 -8.08 -1.74 -12.37
N GLY A 3 -7.34 -0.64 -12.44
CA GLY A 3 -6.89 -0.06 -13.69
C GLY A 3 -5.42 -0.42 -13.94
N MET A 4 -5.04 -0.66 -15.17
CA MET A 4 -3.65 -0.95 -15.51
C MET A 4 -3.10 0.09 -16.49
N ALA A 5 -1.97 0.71 -16.08
CA ALA A 5 -1.12 1.47 -16.99
C ALA A 5 0.23 0.74 -17.08
N GLN A 6 0.49 0.12 -18.21
CA GLN A 6 1.64 -0.77 -18.38
C GLN A 6 3.00 -0.07 -18.46
N ARG A 7 3.04 1.27 -18.59
CA ARG A 7 4.30 2.02 -18.69
C ARG A 7 4.20 3.37 -17.98
N GLY A 8 4.68 3.41 -16.75
CA GLY A 8 4.90 4.67 -16.01
C GLY A 8 3.64 5.44 -15.62
N GLY A 9 2.47 4.78 -15.61
CA GLY A 9 1.22 5.37 -15.18
C GLY A 9 0.80 4.92 -13.79
N SER A 10 -0.09 5.68 -13.19
CA SER A 10 -0.73 5.35 -11.92
C SER A 10 -1.67 4.16 -12.10
N VAL A 11 -1.62 3.20 -11.19
CA VAL A 11 -2.51 2.03 -11.15
C VAL A 11 -3.24 2.03 -9.82
N VAL A 12 -4.56 1.90 -9.86
CA VAL A 12 -5.41 1.82 -8.67
C VAL A 12 -6.22 0.54 -8.66
N THR A 13 -6.36 -0.04 -7.48
CA THR A 13 -7.23 -1.19 -7.22
C THR A 13 -8.16 -0.85 -6.08
N PHE A 14 -9.46 -1.05 -6.27
CA PHE A 14 -10.45 -0.93 -5.21
C PHE A 14 -10.83 -2.31 -4.70
N VAL A 15 -10.81 -2.47 -3.38
CA VAL A 15 -11.27 -3.69 -2.69
C VAL A 15 -12.35 -3.28 -1.71
N ARG A 16 -13.51 -3.90 -1.83
CA ARG A 16 -14.64 -3.74 -0.88
C ARG A 16 -15.07 -5.12 -0.41
N TYR A 17 -15.33 -5.23 0.86
CA TYR A 17 -15.84 -6.46 1.46
C TYR A 17 -16.87 -6.13 2.57
N GLY A 18 -17.72 -7.07 2.89
CA GLY A 18 -18.80 -6.95 3.86
C GLY A 18 -19.97 -7.87 3.48
N ASP A 19 -21.02 -7.85 4.28
CA ASP A 19 -22.21 -8.70 4.09
C ASP A 19 -22.94 -8.41 2.77
N LEU A 20 -22.92 -7.14 2.34
CA LEU A 20 -23.51 -6.72 1.07
C LEU A 20 -22.58 -5.68 0.40
N VAL A 21 -22.06 -6.01 -0.76
CA VAL A 21 -21.27 -5.11 -1.60
C VAL A 21 -21.98 -4.94 -2.94
N SER A 22 -22.64 -3.80 -3.12
CA SER A 22 -23.41 -3.48 -4.34
C SER A 22 -22.58 -2.77 -5.40
N GLU A 23 -21.52 -2.06 -4.98
CA GLU A 23 -20.67 -1.26 -5.87
C GLU A 23 -19.21 -1.70 -5.79
N PRO A 24 -18.53 -1.93 -6.93
CA PRO A 24 -17.12 -2.36 -6.92
C PRO A 24 -16.12 -1.22 -6.71
N ILE A 25 -16.53 0.03 -6.92
CA ILE A 25 -15.69 1.22 -6.78
C ILE A 25 -15.92 1.85 -5.41
N VAL A 26 -14.86 2.28 -4.77
CA VAL A 26 -14.92 3.08 -3.55
C VAL A 26 -15.13 4.53 -3.94
N GLU A 27 -16.13 5.19 -3.37
CA GLU A 27 -16.38 6.61 -3.56
C GLU A 27 -15.38 7.47 -2.76
N GLU A 28 -15.26 8.73 -3.14
CA GLU A 28 -14.46 9.71 -2.40
C GLU A 28 -14.89 9.80 -0.93
N GLY A 29 -13.93 9.82 -0.02
CA GLY A 29 -14.18 9.89 1.41
C GLY A 29 -14.74 8.59 2.03
N GLN A 30 -14.70 7.45 1.32
CA GLN A 30 -15.28 6.18 1.79
C GLN A 30 -14.27 5.07 2.06
N ALA A 31 -12.99 5.26 1.73
CA ALA A 31 -11.96 4.26 2.00
C ALA A 31 -11.58 4.24 3.49
N ASP A 32 -11.58 3.08 4.10
CA ASP A 32 -11.09 2.88 5.46
C ASP A 32 -9.56 2.84 5.49
N VAL A 33 -8.95 2.22 4.47
CA VAL A 33 -7.52 2.05 4.34
C VAL A 33 -7.08 2.41 2.93
N LEU A 34 -6.11 3.29 2.80
CA LEU A 34 -5.39 3.59 1.57
C LEU A 34 -3.99 2.99 1.64
N ILE A 35 -3.69 2.06 0.74
CA ILE A 35 -2.35 1.48 0.61
C ILE A 35 -1.69 2.09 -0.62
N ALA A 36 -0.56 2.73 -0.44
CA ALA A 36 0.21 3.34 -1.53
C ALA A 36 1.65 2.81 -1.55
N PHE A 37 2.11 2.40 -2.71
CA PHE A 37 3.47 1.89 -2.90
C PHE A 37 4.49 2.98 -3.26
N GLU A 38 4.03 4.25 -3.32
CA GLU A 38 4.84 5.42 -3.66
C GLU A 38 4.19 6.68 -3.08
N ARG A 39 5.00 7.67 -2.70
CA ARG A 39 4.57 8.90 -1.99
C ARG A 39 3.55 9.72 -2.78
N LEU A 40 3.83 9.98 -4.07
CA LEU A 40 2.94 10.80 -4.92
C LEU A 40 1.61 10.12 -5.16
N GLU A 41 1.58 8.80 -5.27
CA GLU A 41 0.34 8.04 -5.38
C GLU A 41 -0.49 8.13 -4.10
N ALA A 42 0.14 8.12 -2.92
CA ALA A 42 -0.57 8.37 -1.66
C ALA A 42 -1.26 9.74 -1.68
N LEU A 43 -0.57 10.79 -2.12
CA LEU A 43 -1.13 12.13 -2.22
C LEU A 43 -2.28 12.21 -3.23
N ARG A 44 -2.13 11.56 -4.39
CA ARG A 44 -3.16 11.56 -5.46
C ARG A 44 -4.48 10.95 -5.01
N TYR A 45 -4.42 9.89 -4.21
CA TYR A 45 -5.59 9.13 -3.79
C TYR A 45 -6.06 9.41 -2.37
N ALA A 46 -5.42 10.33 -1.65
CA ALA A 46 -5.78 10.69 -0.27
C ALA A 46 -7.26 11.13 -0.13
N HIS A 47 -7.83 11.74 -1.17
CA HIS A 47 -9.23 12.21 -1.18
C HIS A 47 -10.26 11.06 -1.11
N PHE A 48 -9.86 9.81 -1.39
CA PHE A 48 -10.73 8.65 -1.18
C PHE A 48 -10.86 8.25 0.28
N LEU A 49 -9.92 8.68 1.15
CA LEU A 49 -9.88 8.24 2.54
C LEU A 49 -10.99 8.87 3.38
N LYS A 50 -11.63 8.09 4.24
CA LYS A 50 -12.51 8.59 5.30
C LYS A 50 -11.72 9.47 6.28
N LYS A 51 -12.44 10.32 7.01
CA LYS A 51 -11.85 11.18 8.05
C LYS A 51 -11.03 10.39 9.09
N ASP A 52 -11.51 9.22 9.48
CA ASP A 52 -10.88 8.36 10.49
C ASP A 52 -10.10 7.18 9.86
N GLY A 53 -9.90 7.21 8.55
CA GLY A 53 -9.15 6.21 7.82
C GLY A 53 -7.64 6.34 8.01
N VAL A 54 -6.90 5.36 7.49
CA VAL A 54 -5.43 5.31 7.57
C VAL A 54 -4.78 5.23 6.21
N ILE A 55 -3.75 6.01 5.97
CA ILE A 55 -2.84 5.89 4.83
C ILE A 55 -1.63 5.06 5.25
N ILE A 56 -1.38 3.99 4.53
CA ILE A 56 -0.17 3.19 4.66
C ILE A 56 0.63 3.39 3.38
N VAL A 57 1.79 4.00 3.48
CA VAL A 57 2.59 4.37 2.32
C VAL A 57 3.99 3.80 2.41
N ASN A 58 4.43 3.15 1.32
CA ASN A 58 5.84 2.86 1.13
C ASN A 58 6.57 4.18 0.89
N ASP A 59 7.52 4.49 1.77
CA ASP A 59 8.27 5.75 1.74
C ASP A 59 9.32 5.74 0.62
N GLN A 60 8.83 5.64 -0.61
CA GLN A 60 9.62 5.59 -1.83
C GLN A 60 9.18 6.71 -2.77
N ARG A 61 10.16 7.29 -3.48
CA ARG A 61 9.93 8.20 -4.59
C ARG A 61 10.20 7.48 -5.91
N ILE A 62 9.22 7.55 -6.81
CA ILE A 62 9.35 7.09 -8.19
C ILE A 62 8.91 8.24 -9.09
N ASP A 63 9.85 8.81 -9.82
CA ASP A 63 9.57 9.98 -10.66
C ASP A 63 8.67 9.59 -11.85
N PRO A 64 7.49 10.21 -12.00
CA PRO A 64 6.66 10.04 -13.18
C PRO A 64 7.37 10.55 -14.44
N ILE A 65 6.93 10.10 -15.62
CA ILE A 65 7.53 10.50 -16.88
C ILE A 65 7.56 12.03 -17.06
N THR A 66 6.57 12.75 -16.56
CA THR A 66 6.49 14.22 -16.61
C THR A 66 7.58 14.89 -15.78
N VAL A 67 7.98 14.28 -14.67
CA VAL A 67 9.10 14.75 -13.83
C VAL A 67 10.43 14.41 -14.50
N VAL A 68 10.58 13.19 -15.01
CA VAL A 68 11.80 12.74 -15.72
C VAL A 68 12.09 13.61 -16.95
N THR A 69 11.05 14.03 -17.68
CA THR A 69 11.19 14.90 -18.85
C THR A 69 11.30 16.39 -18.51
N GLY A 70 11.22 16.77 -17.22
CA GLY A 70 11.27 18.17 -16.80
C GLY A 70 9.97 18.98 -17.04
N ALA A 71 8.89 18.32 -17.46
CA ALA A 71 7.60 18.97 -17.70
C ALA A 71 6.84 19.28 -16.37
N ALA A 72 7.23 18.66 -15.28
CA ALA A 72 6.68 18.90 -13.93
C ALA A 72 7.78 18.75 -12.88
N GLN A 73 7.51 19.27 -11.68
CA GLN A 73 8.35 19.03 -10.52
C GLN A 73 7.67 18.02 -9.59
N TYR A 74 8.48 17.13 -9.00
CA TYR A 74 7.99 16.23 -7.97
C TYR A 74 7.71 17.04 -6.69
N PRO A 75 6.50 16.94 -6.09
CA PRO A 75 6.20 17.67 -4.86
C PRO A 75 7.14 17.28 -3.72
N GLU A 76 7.54 18.26 -2.93
CA GLU A 76 8.31 18.03 -1.72
C GLU A 76 7.40 17.83 -0.50
N GLN A 77 7.94 17.27 0.58
CA GLN A 77 7.25 17.12 1.88
C GLN A 77 5.88 16.43 1.80
N ILE A 78 5.71 15.46 0.89
CA ILE A 78 4.42 14.77 0.70
C ILE A 78 3.94 14.09 1.99
N ILE A 79 4.84 13.39 2.69
CA ILE A 79 4.48 12.65 3.91
C ILE A 79 4.05 13.62 5.01
N GLU A 80 4.74 14.74 5.16
CA GLU A 80 4.45 15.79 6.12
C GLU A 80 3.08 16.41 5.80
N THR A 81 2.84 16.79 4.56
CA THR A 81 1.56 17.34 4.09
C THR A 81 0.40 16.36 4.34
N LEU A 82 0.58 15.08 4.07
CA LEU A 82 -0.45 14.08 4.35
C LEU A 82 -0.74 13.96 5.85
N LYS A 83 0.28 14.01 6.71
CA LYS A 83 0.14 13.93 8.17
C LYS A 83 -0.60 15.10 8.79
N GLU A 84 -0.67 16.25 8.12
CA GLU A 84 -1.44 17.39 8.61
C GLU A 84 -2.96 17.10 8.70
N ASN A 85 -3.47 16.23 7.80
CA ASN A 85 -4.91 16.01 7.65
C ASN A 85 -5.33 14.54 7.79
N HIS A 86 -4.38 13.61 7.82
CA HIS A 86 -4.64 12.18 7.80
C HIS A 86 -3.78 11.41 8.81
N ASN A 87 -4.28 10.25 9.23
CA ASN A 87 -3.47 9.27 9.93
C ASN A 87 -2.57 8.55 8.91
N VAL A 88 -1.25 8.75 8.99
CA VAL A 88 -0.29 8.25 8.00
C VAL A 88 0.77 7.38 8.65
N ILE A 89 0.95 6.19 8.11
CA ILE A 89 2.03 5.26 8.45
C ILE A 89 2.94 5.15 7.23
N ALA A 90 4.09 5.82 7.31
CA ALA A 90 5.12 5.75 6.29
C ALA A 90 6.15 4.69 6.65
N VAL A 91 6.46 3.79 5.73
CA VAL A 91 7.35 2.64 5.93
C VAL A 91 8.33 2.54 4.78
N ASP A 92 9.63 2.49 5.06
CA ASP A 92 10.62 2.06 4.07
C ASP A 92 10.61 0.54 3.92
N ALA A 93 9.56 0.04 3.26
CA ALA A 93 9.37 -1.39 3.06
C ALA A 93 10.47 -2.02 2.19
N MET A 94 11.13 -1.23 1.34
CA MET A 94 12.25 -1.70 0.54
C MET A 94 13.48 -1.98 1.41
N ALA A 95 13.78 -1.12 2.38
CA ALA A 95 14.88 -1.35 3.33
C ALA A 95 14.61 -2.61 4.18
N GLU A 96 13.38 -2.78 4.68
CA GLU A 96 13.00 -3.97 5.44
C GLU A 96 13.08 -5.25 4.59
N ALA A 97 12.60 -5.22 3.34
CA ALA A 97 12.70 -6.35 2.42
C ALA A 97 14.16 -6.74 2.10
N LYS A 98 15.06 -5.76 1.99
CA LYS A 98 16.49 -6.01 1.81
C LYS A 98 17.12 -6.70 3.03
N LYS A 99 16.72 -6.34 4.25
CA LYS A 99 17.18 -7.01 5.49
C LYS A 99 16.78 -8.49 5.51
N LEU A 100 15.62 -8.82 4.95
CA LEU A 100 15.14 -10.19 4.78
C LEU A 100 15.81 -10.95 3.61
N GLY A 101 16.68 -10.28 2.85
CA GLY A 101 17.41 -10.87 1.73
C GLY A 101 16.64 -10.93 0.40
N ASN A 102 15.43 -10.40 0.33
CA ASN A 102 14.65 -10.39 -0.91
C ASN A 102 13.86 -9.09 -1.10
N PRO A 103 14.34 -8.15 -1.94
CA PRO A 103 13.65 -6.88 -2.18
C PRO A 103 12.22 -7.03 -2.75
N LYS A 104 11.90 -8.17 -3.37
CA LYS A 104 10.59 -8.39 -4.02
C LYS A 104 9.43 -8.56 -3.03
N VAL A 105 9.73 -8.79 -1.73
CA VAL A 105 8.67 -8.98 -0.72
C VAL A 105 8.26 -7.66 -0.02
N PHE A 106 8.72 -6.51 -0.50
CA PHE A 106 8.34 -5.22 0.08
C PHE A 106 6.83 -4.98 0.10
N ASN A 107 6.11 -5.47 -0.92
CA ASN A 107 4.66 -5.40 -0.98
C ASN A 107 4.00 -6.21 0.15
N THR A 108 4.54 -7.38 0.49
CA THR A 108 4.02 -8.22 1.58
C THR A 108 4.26 -7.57 2.94
N ILE A 109 5.36 -6.83 3.10
CA ILE A 109 5.58 -6.01 4.31
C ILE A 109 4.47 -4.95 4.44
N ILE A 110 4.17 -4.22 3.37
CA ILE A 110 3.09 -3.22 3.38
C ILE A 110 1.73 -3.86 3.69
N ILE A 111 1.46 -5.05 3.16
CA ILE A 111 0.24 -5.82 3.51
C ILE A 111 0.22 -6.16 5.00
N GLY A 112 1.35 -6.55 5.60
CA GLY A 112 1.45 -6.80 7.03
C GLY A 112 1.09 -5.57 7.88
N VAL A 113 1.58 -4.40 7.49
CA VAL A 113 1.23 -3.13 8.14
C VAL A 113 -0.27 -2.85 8.03
N ALA A 114 -0.88 -3.12 6.88
CA ALA A 114 -2.31 -2.94 6.65
C ALA A 114 -3.15 -3.94 7.46
N ALA A 115 -2.76 -5.20 7.48
CA ALA A 115 -3.47 -6.28 8.15
C ALA A 115 -3.69 -6.00 9.64
N LYS A 116 -2.73 -5.38 10.30
CA LYS A 116 -2.85 -4.96 11.72
C LYS A 116 -3.99 -3.95 11.97
N ARG A 117 -4.51 -3.31 10.93
CA ARG A 117 -5.56 -2.27 10.99
C ARG A 117 -6.87 -2.74 10.35
N MET A 118 -6.95 -4.01 10.03
CA MET A 118 -8.12 -4.64 9.43
C MET A 118 -8.68 -5.72 10.37
N ASP A 119 -9.97 -5.99 10.29
CA ASP A 119 -10.71 -6.89 11.19
C ASP A 119 -10.56 -8.37 10.82
N PHE A 120 -9.34 -8.80 10.49
CA PHE A 120 -9.04 -10.20 10.18
C PHE A 120 -7.95 -10.72 11.10
N GLU A 121 -8.13 -11.95 11.58
CA GLU A 121 -7.14 -12.65 12.38
C GLU A 121 -5.82 -12.82 11.59
N LYS A 122 -4.70 -12.62 12.28
CA LYS A 122 -3.36 -12.71 11.69
C LYS A 122 -3.11 -14.05 11.01
N GLU A 123 -3.61 -15.12 11.61
CA GLU A 123 -3.47 -16.49 11.13
C GLU A 123 -4.12 -16.67 9.75
N LYS A 124 -5.25 -16.00 9.51
CA LYS A 124 -5.91 -16.02 8.20
C LYS A 124 -5.08 -15.37 7.10
N TRP A 125 -4.38 -14.29 7.41
CA TRP A 125 -3.44 -13.69 6.46
C TRP A 125 -2.29 -14.62 6.12
N LEU A 126 -1.71 -15.29 7.11
CA LEU A 126 -0.62 -16.24 6.92
C LEU A 126 -1.07 -17.47 6.10
N GLU A 127 -2.28 -17.97 6.34
CA GLU A 127 -2.89 -19.05 5.56
C GLU A 127 -3.06 -18.65 4.08
N VAL A 128 -3.61 -17.46 3.83
CA VAL A 128 -3.81 -16.94 2.47
C VAL A 128 -2.47 -16.70 1.75
N ILE A 129 -1.47 -16.19 2.44
CA ILE A 129 -0.11 -16.04 1.88
C ILE A 129 0.42 -17.39 1.43
N GLU A 130 0.31 -18.42 2.29
CA GLU A 130 0.77 -19.78 1.96
C GLU A 130 0.10 -20.35 0.71
N GLN A 131 -1.21 -20.10 0.56
CA GLN A 131 -1.99 -20.59 -0.58
C GLN A 131 -1.79 -19.76 -1.87
N THR A 132 -1.31 -18.52 -1.76
CA THR A 132 -1.29 -17.57 -2.88
C THR A 132 0.09 -17.43 -3.52
N VAL A 133 1.15 -17.42 -2.70
CA VAL A 133 2.50 -17.20 -3.23
C VAL A 133 3.12 -18.49 -3.75
N PRO A 134 4.09 -18.42 -4.67
CA PRO A 134 4.78 -19.62 -5.14
C PRO A 134 5.39 -20.40 -3.97
N PRO A 135 5.32 -21.75 -3.95
CA PRO A 135 5.77 -22.58 -2.80
C PRO A 135 7.17 -22.26 -2.30
N LYS A 136 8.12 -21.98 -3.20
CA LYS A 136 9.51 -21.63 -2.87
C LYS A 136 9.68 -20.27 -2.17
N THR A 137 8.62 -19.46 -2.13
CA THR A 137 8.65 -18.12 -1.54
C THR A 137 7.74 -17.96 -0.33
N VAL A 138 7.11 -19.03 0.15
CA VAL A 138 6.18 -19.00 1.29
C VAL A 138 6.86 -18.44 2.53
N GLU A 139 7.99 -19.02 2.93
CA GLU A 139 8.69 -18.63 4.16
C GLU A 139 9.14 -17.17 4.15
N ILE A 140 9.70 -16.71 3.03
CA ILE A 140 10.13 -15.30 2.94
C ILE A 140 8.96 -14.32 2.91
N ASN A 141 7.80 -14.70 2.34
CA ASN A 141 6.61 -13.86 2.37
C ASN A 141 5.95 -13.86 3.75
N LYS A 142 5.93 -14.98 4.46
CA LYS A 142 5.48 -15.02 5.86
C LYS A 142 6.36 -14.14 6.74
N ALA A 143 7.68 -14.24 6.61
CA ALA A 143 8.61 -13.38 7.36
C ALA A 143 8.43 -11.90 7.02
N ALA A 144 8.18 -11.55 5.76
CA ALA A 144 7.90 -10.19 5.32
C ALA A 144 6.57 -9.66 5.91
N PHE A 145 5.52 -10.48 5.89
CA PHE A 145 4.25 -10.12 6.51
C PHE A 145 4.41 -9.88 8.01
N GLU A 146 5.10 -10.77 8.72
CA GLU A 146 5.38 -10.63 10.16
C GLU A 146 6.16 -9.34 10.47
N ALA A 147 7.18 -9.02 9.67
CA ALA A 147 7.95 -7.80 9.81
C ALA A 147 7.05 -6.55 9.65
N GLY A 148 6.15 -6.55 8.68
CA GLY A 148 5.17 -5.47 8.49
C GLY A 148 4.13 -5.41 9.61
N TYR A 149 3.64 -6.56 10.06
CA TYR A 149 2.64 -6.65 11.15
C TYR A 149 3.19 -6.18 12.50
N ALA A 150 4.51 -6.23 12.69
CA ALA A 150 5.19 -5.74 13.89
C ALA A 150 5.29 -4.20 13.97
N ILE A 151 5.12 -3.50 12.83
CA ILE A 151 5.10 -2.04 12.73
C ILE A 151 3.74 -1.49 13.19
#